data_fee1b3746c495e3f40c6aab775afb729
#
_entry.id   fee1b3746c495e3f40c6aab775afb729
#
_cell.length_a   1.000
_cell.length_b   1.000
_cell.length_c   1.000
_cell.angle_alpha   90.00
_cell.angle_beta   90.00
_cell.angle_gamma   90.00
#
_symmetry.space_group_name_H-M   'P 1'
#
loop_
_entity.id
_entity.type
_entity.pdbx_description
1 polymer ?
#
loop_
_entity_poly.entity_id
_entity_poly.type
_entity_poly.pdbx_seq_one_letter_code
_entity_poly.pdbx_strand_id
1 'polypeptide(L)'
;MQQERFFNRFAGSQPVELRSASASRKTVIGLILVVALVAFEIFNFDTTRYALNNLLGEVAFFRVTWASILAIAFCAIDFAGLARLFTPERGADEPKAVWYLMGAWLLGATMNAIMTWWAVSLTLLNHDFGNEVLGRETLLTLVPIFVAALVLLTRILFIGAFSVAGEHLFDI
;
A
#
# COMPACT_ATOMS: atom_id res chain seq x y z
N MET A 1 30.34 29.95 42.35
CA MET A 1 29.22 29.07 42.76
C MET A 1 27.80 29.60 42.47
N GLN A 2 27.57 30.92 42.32
CA GLN A 2 26.24 31.45 41.97
C GLN A 2 25.98 31.53 40.44
N GLN A 3 27.02 31.66 39.63
CA GLN A 3 26.89 31.78 38.18
C GLN A 3 26.50 30.44 37.45
N GLU A 4 26.95 29.30 37.98
CA GLU A 4 26.60 28.00 37.39
C GLU A 4 25.14 27.57 37.65
N ARG A 5 24.52 28.09 38.72
CA ARG A 5 23.10 27.81 39.01
C ARG A 5 22.16 28.64 38.08
N PHE A 6 22.64 29.72 37.53
CA PHE A 6 21.86 30.55 36.57
C PHE A 6 21.81 29.91 35.18
N PHE A 7 22.93 29.36 34.71
CA PHE A 7 23.00 28.70 33.40
C PHE A 7 22.21 27.40 33.34
N ASN A 8 22.16 26.60 34.41
CA ASN A 8 21.40 25.36 34.45
C ASN A 8 19.86 25.57 34.51
N ARG A 9 19.39 26.75 34.84
CA ARG A 9 17.94 27.05 34.84
C ARG A 9 17.41 27.38 33.46
N PHE A 10 18.25 27.79 32.53
CA PHE A 10 17.86 28.07 31.12
C PHE A 10 18.09 26.89 30.19
N ALA A 11 18.86 25.88 30.58
CA ALA A 11 19.11 24.68 29.79
C ALA A 11 17.96 23.64 29.90
N GLY A 12 17.02 23.82 30.84
CA GLY A 12 15.93 22.87 31.11
C GLY A 12 14.58 23.15 30.47
N SER A 13 14.41 24.28 29.79
CA SER A 13 13.12 24.63 29.15
C SER A 13 13.24 24.51 27.63
N GLN A 14 13.30 23.27 27.15
CA GLN A 14 12.91 23.00 25.77
C GLN A 14 11.41 23.35 25.67
N PRO A 15 11.02 24.23 24.74
CA PRO A 15 9.65 24.70 24.70
C PRO A 15 8.73 23.51 24.37
N VAL A 16 7.80 23.25 25.28
CA VAL A 16 6.74 22.25 25.18
C VAL A 16 5.98 22.38 23.84
N GLU A 17 5.91 23.58 23.27
CA GLU A 17 5.29 23.85 21.97
C GLU A 17 5.96 23.15 20.78
N LEU A 18 7.29 23.02 20.75
CA LEU A 18 8.00 22.33 19.65
C LEU A 18 7.73 20.83 19.67
N ARG A 19 7.51 20.26 20.84
CA ARG A 19 7.20 18.82 20.99
C ARG A 19 5.76 18.51 20.57
N SER A 20 4.81 19.40 20.87
CA SER A 20 3.42 19.24 20.47
C SER A 20 3.23 19.41 18.96
N ALA A 21 3.91 20.39 18.34
CA ALA A 21 3.87 20.61 16.89
C ALA A 21 4.47 19.43 16.10
N SER A 22 5.55 18.83 16.62
CA SER A 22 6.16 17.64 16.01
C SER A 22 5.25 16.41 16.11
N ALA A 23 4.62 16.16 17.26
CA ALA A 23 3.67 15.08 17.46
C ALA A 23 2.44 15.23 16.55
N SER A 24 1.89 16.44 16.45
CA SER A 24 0.76 16.74 15.54
C SER A 24 1.11 16.45 14.07
N ARG A 25 2.30 16.83 13.62
CA ARG A 25 2.75 16.58 12.23
C ARG A 25 2.89 15.09 11.95
N LYS A 26 3.48 14.30 12.85
CA LYS A 26 3.61 12.85 12.72
C LYS A 26 2.24 12.17 12.62
N THR A 27 1.29 12.57 13.46
CA THR A 27 -0.09 12.05 13.45
C THR A 27 -0.80 12.35 12.14
N VAL A 28 -0.67 13.57 11.62
CA VAL A 28 -1.28 13.96 10.34
C VAL A 28 -0.71 13.14 9.18
N ILE A 29 0.61 12.97 9.11
CA ILE A 29 1.26 12.16 8.08
C ILE A 29 0.79 10.70 8.19
N GLY A 30 0.77 10.13 9.39
CA GLY A 30 0.28 8.78 9.61
C GLY A 30 -1.17 8.60 9.17
N LEU A 31 -2.04 9.56 9.49
CA LEU A 31 -3.44 9.52 9.07
C LEU A 31 -3.59 9.57 7.54
N ILE A 32 -2.84 10.46 6.87
CA ILE A 32 -2.85 10.54 5.40
C ILE A 32 -2.43 9.21 4.78
N LEU A 33 -1.36 8.59 5.30
CA LEU A 33 -0.88 7.30 4.80
C LEU A 33 -1.93 6.20 4.99
N VAL A 34 -2.58 6.14 6.15
CA VAL A 34 -3.64 5.14 6.42
C VAL A 34 -4.83 5.35 5.48
N VAL A 35 -5.30 6.58 5.30
CA VAL A 35 -6.41 6.89 4.39
C VAL A 35 -6.04 6.53 2.94
N ALA A 36 -4.82 6.86 2.51
CA ALA A 36 -4.34 6.52 1.18
C ALA A 36 -4.24 4.99 0.99
N LEU A 37 -3.76 4.26 1.99
CA LEU A 37 -3.70 2.79 1.95
C LEU A 37 -5.10 2.19 1.83
N VAL A 38 -6.05 2.62 2.66
CA VAL A 38 -7.43 2.11 2.60
C VAL A 38 -8.08 2.39 1.25
N ALA A 39 -7.93 3.60 0.71
CA ALA A 39 -8.45 3.95 -0.61
C ALA A 39 -7.83 3.08 -1.71
N PHE A 40 -6.53 2.82 -1.62
CA PHE A 40 -5.80 1.97 -2.54
C PHE A 40 -6.26 0.51 -2.47
N GLU A 41 -6.49 -0.02 -1.27
CA GLU A 41 -7.00 -1.38 -1.09
C GLU A 41 -8.44 -1.55 -1.59
N ILE A 42 -9.30 -0.55 -1.45
CA ILE A 42 -10.64 -0.55 -2.04
C ILE A 42 -10.54 -0.64 -3.57
N PHE A 43 -9.67 0.15 -4.19
CA PHE A 43 -9.42 0.09 -5.63
C PHE A 43 -8.91 -1.29 -6.06
N ASN A 44 -7.93 -1.85 -5.36
CA ASN A 44 -7.38 -3.18 -5.64
C ASN A 44 -8.44 -4.27 -5.53
N PHE A 45 -9.26 -4.23 -4.47
CA PHE A 45 -10.35 -5.17 -4.28
C PHE A 45 -11.32 -5.12 -5.47
N ASP A 46 -11.75 -3.93 -5.86
CA ASP A 46 -12.75 -3.76 -6.91
C ASP A 46 -12.23 -4.19 -8.28
N THR A 47 -11.02 -3.78 -8.65
CA THR A 47 -10.37 -4.17 -9.91
C THR A 47 -10.10 -5.66 -9.97
N THR A 48 -9.62 -6.26 -8.87
CA THR A 48 -9.35 -7.71 -8.81
C THR A 48 -10.64 -8.51 -8.89
N ARG A 49 -11.68 -8.09 -8.16
CA ARG A 49 -12.99 -8.72 -8.21
C ARG A 49 -13.60 -8.64 -9.60
N TYR A 50 -13.51 -7.48 -10.27
CA TYR A 50 -14.02 -7.28 -11.63
C TYR A 50 -13.32 -8.23 -12.62
N ALA A 51 -11.99 -8.30 -12.58
CA ALA A 51 -11.20 -9.19 -13.42
C ALA A 51 -11.55 -10.67 -13.16
N LEU A 52 -11.63 -11.08 -11.90
CA LEU A 52 -11.95 -12.45 -11.51
C LEU A 52 -13.41 -12.82 -11.84
N ASN A 53 -14.36 -11.91 -11.74
CA ASN A 53 -15.73 -12.15 -12.19
C ASN A 53 -15.79 -12.43 -13.69
N ASN A 54 -14.98 -11.73 -14.48
CA ASN A 54 -14.90 -11.99 -15.91
C ASN A 54 -14.31 -13.38 -16.22
N LEU A 55 -13.29 -13.80 -15.45
CA LEU A 55 -12.61 -15.09 -15.66
C LEU A 55 -13.41 -16.28 -15.14
N LEU A 56 -14.05 -16.16 -13.99
CA LEU A 56 -14.72 -17.24 -13.27
C LEU A 56 -16.23 -17.26 -13.50
N GLY A 57 -16.78 -16.19 -14.08
CA GLY A 57 -18.23 -16.01 -14.17
C GLY A 57 -18.86 -15.76 -12.79
N GLU A 58 -20.16 -15.96 -12.70
CA GLU A 58 -20.96 -15.75 -11.48
C GLU A 58 -20.99 -16.97 -10.54
N VAL A 59 -19.95 -17.81 -10.57
CA VAL A 59 -19.87 -18.96 -9.66
C VAL A 59 -19.80 -18.46 -8.23
N ALA A 60 -20.75 -18.90 -7.41
CA ALA A 60 -20.92 -18.44 -6.04
C ALA A 60 -20.94 -19.59 -5.04
N PHE A 61 -20.49 -19.33 -3.82
CA PHE A 61 -20.59 -20.19 -2.66
C PHE A 61 -21.32 -19.42 -1.55
N PHE A 62 -22.44 -19.93 -1.06
CA PHE A 62 -23.29 -19.29 -0.05
C PHE A 62 -23.60 -17.81 -0.36
N ARG A 63 -24.00 -17.47 -1.59
CA ARG A 63 -24.31 -16.11 -2.07
C ARG A 63 -23.11 -15.17 -2.21
N VAL A 64 -21.89 -15.63 -2.00
CA VAL A 64 -20.67 -14.85 -2.23
C VAL A 64 -19.98 -15.43 -3.46
N THR A 65 -19.63 -14.58 -4.41
CA THR A 65 -18.91 -15.03 -5.62
C THR A 65 -17.48 -15.46 -5.26
N TRP A 66 -16.96 -16.49 -5.91
CA TRP A 66 -15.57 -16.89 -5.78
C TRP A 66 -14.61 -15.74 -6.08
N ALA A 67 -14.97 -14.91 -7.04
CA ALA A 67 -14.22 -13.69 -7.35
C ALA A 67 -14.07 -12.76 -6.14
N SER A 68 -15.13 -12.59 -5.34
CA SER A 68 -15.07 -11.77 -4.11
C SER A 68 -14.21 -12.42 -3.04
N ILE A 69 -14.31 -13.74 -2.85
CA ILE A 69 -13.50 -14.48 -1.87
C ILE A 69 -12.02 -14.38 -2.22
N LEU A 70 -11.67 -14.59 -3.48
CA LEU A 70 -10.28 -14.49 -3.95
C LEU A 70 -9.76 -13.05 -3.89
N ALA A 71 -10.58 -12.05 -4.26
CA ALA A 71 -10.19 -10.65 -4.15
C ALA A 71 -9.88 -10.25 -2.69
N ILE A 72 -10.70 -10.70 -1.72
CA ILE A 72 -10.41 -10.50 -0.29
C ILE A 72 -9.10 -11.18 0.09
N ALA A 73 -8.86 -12.42 -0.36
CA ALA A 73 -7.64 -13.16 -0.05
C ALA A 73 -6.40 -12.43 -0.59
N PHE A 74 -6.45 -11.91 -1.82
CA PHE A 74 -5.34 -11.15 -2.40
C PHE A 74 -5.10 -9.81 -1.69
N CYS A 75 -6.15 -9.08 -1.32
CA CYS A 75 -6.00 -7.86 -0.51
C CYS A 75 -5.46 -8.17 0.89
N ALA A 76 -5.88 -9.30 1.51
CA ALA A 76 -5.37 -9.70 2.82
C ALA A 76 -3.86 -10.03 2.80
N ILE A 77 -3.36 -10.61 1.71
CA ILE A 77 -1.93 -10.90 1.54
C ILE A 77 -1.09 -9.61 1.51
N ASP A 78 -1.65 -8.49 1.10
CA ASP A 78 -0.93 -7.22 1.10
C ASP A 78 -0.49 -6.78 2.49
N PHE A 79 -1.29 -7.09 3.50
CA PHE A 79 -0.92 -6.81 4.90
C PHE A 79 0.25 -7.68 5.39
N ALA A 80 0.57 -8.79 4.71
CA ALA A 80 1.78 -9.55 5.01
C ALA A 80 3.07 -8.75 4.77
N GLY A 81 3.05 -7.79 3.84
CA GLY A 81 4.17 -6.85 3.63
C GLY A 81 4.45 -5.96 4.83
N LEU A 82 3.46 -5.74 5.70
CA LEU A 82 3.60 -4.96 6.93
C LEU A 82 4.20 -5.78 8.10
N ALA A 83 4.35 -7.09 7.95
CA ALA A 83 4.89 -7.96 9.01
C ALA A 83 6.28 -7.51 9.49
N ARG A 84 7.06 -6.93 8.59
CA ARG A 84 8.39 -6.39 8.89
C ARG A 84 8.37 -5.23 9.88
N LEU A 85 7.29 -4.45 9.93
CA LEU A 85 7.11 -3.36 10.90
C LEU A 85 7.02 -3.85 12.34
N PHE A 86 6.52 -5.08 12.52
CA PHE A 86 6.31 -5.69 13.83
C PHE A 86 7.45 -6.62 14.26
N THR A 87 8.54 -6.67 13.46
CA THR A 87 9.70 -7.53 13.73
C THR A 87 10.86 -6.66 14.17
N PRO A 88 11.29 -6.72 15.45
CA PRO A 88 12.37 -5.88 15.96
C PRO A 88 13.75 -6.35 15.46
N GLU A 89 13.93 -7.66 15.23
CA GLU A 89 15.20 -8.22 14.78
C GLU A 89 15.40 -7.96 13.29
N ARG A 90 16.62 -7.57 12.91
CA ARG A 90 17.01 -7.27 11.53
C ARG A 90 18.33 -7.92 11.15
N GLY A 91 18.51 -8.11 9.83
CA GLY A 91 19.73 -8.67 9.28
C GLY A 91 19.84 -10.18 9.50
N ALA A 92 20.97 -10.64 10.03
CA ALA A 92 21.25 -12.07 10.21
C ALA A 92 20.32 -12.76 11.22
N ASP A 93 19.78 -12.01 12.17
CA ASP A 93 18.90 -12.49 13.25
C ASP A 93 17.42 -12.37 12.89
N GLU A 94 17.09 -11.87 11.70
CA GLU A 94 15.70 -11.71 11.25
C GLU A 94 15.03 -13.09 11.09
N PRO A 95 13.83 -13.31 11.69
CA PRO A 95 13.13 -14.59 11.59
C PRO A 95 12.85 -14.98 10.14
N LYS A 96 13.13 -16.23 9.77
CA LYS A 96 12.87 -16.74 8.40
C LYS A 96 11.41 -16.56 7.97
N ALA A 97 10.47 -16.56 8.91
CA ALA A 97 9.05 -16.35 8.64
C ALA A 97 8.79 -14.99 7.96
N VAL A 98 9.55 -13.94 8.29
CA VAL A 98 9.42 -12.60 7.68
C VAL A 98 9.72 -12.67 6.19
N TRP A 99 10.73 -13.43 5.78
CA TRP A 99 11.08 -13.61 4.37
C TRP A 99 10.01 -14.35 3.59
N TYR A 100 9.37 -15.37 4.19
CA TYR A 100 8.23 -16.04 3.56
C TYR A 100 7.02 -15.10 3.42
N LEU A 101 6.74 -14.28 4.43
CA LEU A 101 5.66 -13.28 4.37
C LEU A 101 5.94 -12.22 3.30
N MET A 102 7.18 -11.75 3.19
CA MET A 102 7.58 -10.81 2.12
C MET A 102 7.45 -11.45 0.73
N GLY A 103 7.80 -12.73 0.59
CA GLY A 103 7.61 -13.48 -0.64
C GLY A 103 6.12 -13.64 -0.99
N ALA A 104 5.27 -13.98 -0.02
CA ALA A 104 3.83 -14.09 -0.21
C ALA A 104 3.22 -12.74 -0.60
N TRP A 105 3.64 -11.65 0.07
CA TRP A 105 3.23 -10.29 -0.30
C TRP A 105 3.62 -9.95 -1.75
N LEU A 106 4.85 -10.24 -2.17
CA LEU A 106 5.31 -9.96 -3.53
C LEU A 106 4.50 -10.72 -4.58
N LEU A 107 4.16 -11.99 -4.30
CA LEU A 107 3.29 -12.78 -5.17
C LEU A 107 1.88 -12.18 -5.23
N GLY A 108 1.31 -11.78 -4.10
CA GLY A 108 0.01 -11.11 -4.04
C GLY A 108 0.02 -9.78 -4.81
N ALA A 109 1.05 -8.96 -4.61
CA ALA A 109 1.23 -7.71 -5.32
C ALA A 109 1.32 -7.88 -6.84
N THR A 110 2.08 -8.89 -7.28
CA THR A 110 2.20 -9.23 -8.70
C THR A 110 0.86 -9.71 -9.28
N MET A 111 0.15 -10.56 -8.54
CA MET A 111 -1.16 -11.08 -8.96
C MET A 111 -2.19 -9.93 -9.08
N ASN A 112 -2.23 -9.02 -8.12
CA ASN A 112 -3.10 -7.85 -8.19
C ASN A 112 -2.75 -6.92 -9.36
N ALA A 113 -1.47 -6.75 -9.70
CA ALA A 113 -1.06 -6.00 -10.88
C ALA A 113 -1.56 -6.66 -12.18
N ILE A 114 -1.48 -7.98 -12.28
CA ILE A 114 -2.01 -8.74 -13.41
C ILE A 114 -3.54 -8.61 -13.51
N MET A 115 -4.25 -8.70 -12.39
CA MET A 115 -5.69 -8.51 -12.35
C MET A 115 -6.09 -7.07 -12.73
N THR A 116 -5.33 -6.08 -12.30
CA THR A 116 -5.53 -4.68 -12.69
C THR A 116 -5.31 -4.50 -14.19
N TRP A 117 -4.25 -5.06 -14.75
CA TRP A 117 -4.03 -5.07 -16.20
C TRP A 117 -5.23 -5.66 -16.94
N TRP A 118 -5.74 -6.80 -16.48
CA TRP A 118 -6.91 -7.46 -17.08
C TRP A 118 -8.16 -6.62 -16.95
N ALA A 119 -8.46 -6.07 -15.79
CA ALA A 119 -9.62 -5.21 -15.54
C ALA A 119 -9.61 -3.96 -16.44
N VAL A 120 -8.47 -3.28 -16.54
CA VAL A 120 -8.32 -2.10 -17.40
C VAL A 120 -8.48 -2.47 -18.86
N SER A 121 -7.92 -3.60 -19.31
CA SER A 121 -8.08 -4.09 -20.68
C SER A 121 -9.55 -4.33 -21.01
N LEU A 122 -10.30 -4.99 -20.11
CA LEU A 122 -11.74 -5.22 -20.29
C LEU A 122 -12.54 -3.92 -20.34
N THR A 123 -12.22 -2.97 -19.46
CA THR A 123 -12.89 -1.67 -19.43
C THR A 123 -12.68 -0.92 -20.73
N LEU A 124 -11.46 -0.91 -21.25
CA LEU A 124 -11.13 -0.25 -22.50
C LEU A 124 -11.77 -0.93 -23.72
N LEU A 125 -11.94 -2.26 -23.71
CA LEU A 125 -12.63 -2.97 -24.77
C LEU A 125 -14.13 -2.62 -24.84
N ASN A 126 -14.74 -2.34 -23.68
CA ASN A 126 -16.16 -2.07 -23.55
C ASN A 126 -16.54 -0.59 -23.77
N HIS A 127 -15.56 0.29 -23.96
CA HIS A 127 -15.80 1.72 -24.18
C HIS A 127 -15.18 2.18 -25.49
N ASP A 128 -15.89 3.04 -26.19
CA ASP A 128 -15.34 3.74 -27.35
C ASP A 128 -14.47 4.90 -26.87
N PHE A 129 -13.19 4.77 -27.10
CA PHE A 129 -12.19 5.80 -26.78
C PHE A 129 -11.12 5.83 -27.87
N GLY A 130 -10.45 6.91 -27.94
CA GLY A 130 -9.37 7.20 -28.86
C GLY A 130 -9.25 8.71 -29.05
N ASN A 131 -8.12 9.15 -29.53
CA ASN A 131 -7.90 10.54 -29.89
C ASN A 131 -7.07 10.61 -31.18
N GLU A 132 -6.91 11.81 -31.70
CA GLU A 132 -6.16 12.05 -32.94
C GLU A 132 -4.66 11.73 -32.80
N VAL A 133 -4.13 11.67 -31.57
CA VAL A 133 -2.70 11.47 -31.27
C VAL A 133 -2.35 9.99 -31.13
N LEU A 134 -3.23 9.23 -30.43
CA LEU A 134 -3.01 7.82 -30.14
C LEU A 134 -4.19 7.00 -30.69
N GLY A 135 -3.90 6.11 -31.60
CA GLY A 135 -4.90 5.18 -32.13
C GLY A 135 -5.40 4.23 -31.03
N ARG A 136 -6.65 3.75 -31.20
CA ARG A 136 -7.30 2.82 -30.27
C ARG A 136 -6.45 1.58 -29.96
N GLU A 137 -5.81 0.99 -30.95
CA GLU A 137 -4.99 -0.21 -30.80
C GLU A 137 -3.79 0.02 -29.87
N THR A 138 -3.13 1.17 -30.02
CA THR A 138 -2.01 1.57 -29.15
C THR A 138 -2.49 1.78 -27.70
N LEU A 139 -3.64 2.44 -27.52
CA LEU A 139 -4.21 2.67 -26.20
C LEU A 139 -4.62 1.36 -25.51
N LEU A 140 -5.23 0.43 -26.23
CA LEU A 140 -5.60 -0.89 -25.73
C LEU A 140 -4.40 -1.70 -25.21
N THR A 141 -3.23 -1.48 -25.77
CA THR A 141 -2.00 -2.19 -25.37
C THR A 141 -1.25 -1.44 -24.25
N LEU A 142 -1.09 -0.13 -24.42
CA LEU A 142 -0.18 0.65 -23.57
C LEU A 142 -0.80 1.00 -22.22
N VAL A 143 -2.08 1.41 -22.21
CA VAL A 143 -2.74 1.89 -20.98
C VAL A 143 -2.86 0.82 -19.91
N PRO A 144 -3.29 -0.43 -20.18
CA PRO A 144 -3.35 -1.46 -19.16
C PRO A 144 -1.99 -1.79 -18.54
N ILE A 145 -0.94 -1.85 -19.36
CA ILE A 145 0.44 -2.10 -18.89
C ILE A 145 0.90 -0.97 -17.99
N PHE A 146 0.68 0.28 -18.42
CA PHE A 146 1.06 1.46 -17.65
C PHE A 146 0.35 1.53 -16.30
N VAL A 147 -0.97 1.31 -16.28
CA VAL A 147 -1.75 1.32 -15.04
C VAL A 147 -1.32 0.18 -14.11
N ALA A 148 -1.12 -1.03 -14.61
CA ALA A 148 -0.66 -2.16 -13.82
C ALA A 148 0.73 -1.91 -13.21
N ALA A 149 1.66 -1.33 -13.98
CA ALA A 149 2.98 -0.94 -13.50
C ALA A 149 2.89 0.12 -12.41
N LEU A 150 2.05 1.16 -12.59
CA LEU A 150 1.83 2.18 -11.57
C LEU A 150 1.26 1.60 -10.28
N VAL A 151 0.28 0.70 -10.37
CA VAL A 151 -0.32 0.03 -9.21
C VAL A 151 0.73 -0.78 -8.46
N LEU A 152 1.56 -1.56 -9.17
CA LEU A 152 2.65 -2.33 -8.56
C LEU A 152 3.68 -1.43 -7.87
N LEU A 153 4.14 -0.38 -8.55
CA LEU A 153 5.10 0.57 -7.99
C LEU A 153 4.55 1.31 -6.79
N THR A 154 3.29 1.77 -6.87
CA THR A 154 2.61 2.43 -5.75
C THR A 154 2.57 1.52 -4.53
N ARG A 155 2.26 0.23 -4.71
CA ARG A 155 2.25 -0.76 -3.63
C ARG A 155 3.63 -0.94 -2.98
N ILE A 156 4.68 -1.07 -3.78
CA ILE A 156 6.05 -1.18 -3.29
C ILE A 156 6.44 0.07 -2.50
N LEU A 157 6.08 1.25 -3.00
CA LEU A 157 6.34 2.52 -2.33
C LEU A 157 5.56 2.67 -1.02
N PHE A 158 4.29 2.25 -0.96
CA PHE A 158 3.51 2.29 0.27
C PHE A 158 4.12 1.39 1.36
N ILE A 159 4.44 0.14 1.02
CA ILE A 159 5.07 -0.78 1.99
C ILE A 159 6.44 -0.24 2.43
N GLY A 160 7.24 0.30 1.51
CA GLY A 160 8.50 0.96 1.84
C GLY A 160 8.30 2.17 2.76
N ALA A 161 7.33 3.03 2.45
CA ALA A 161 7.02 4.22 3.26
C ALA A 161 6.56 3.83 4.68
N PHE A 162 5.69 2.82 4.81
CA PHE A 162 5.27 2.31 6.11
C PHE A 162 6.43 1.67 6.87
N SER A 163 7.33 0.94 6.20
CA SER A 163 8.50 0.34 6.83
C SER A 163 9.45 1.39 7.40
N VAL A 164 9.66 2.50 6.68
CA VAL A 164 10.53 3.60 7.15
C VAL A 164 9.81 4.48 8.18
N ALA A 165 8.55 4.84 7.92
CA ALA A 165 7.77 5.69 8.83
C ALA A 165 7.46 4.99 10.15
N GLY A 166 7.22 3.68 10.12
CA GLY A 166 6.94 2.87 11.30
C GLY A 166 8.04 2.96 12.34
N GLU A 167 9.30 2.97 11.92
CA GLU A 167 10.46 3.13 12.82
C GLU A 167 10.45 4.46 13.58
N HIS A 168 9.88 5.52 12.97
CA HIS A 168 9.85 6.86 13.55
C HIS A 168 8.51 7.25 14.18
N LEU A 169 7.42 6.57 13.79
CA LEU A 169 6.07 6.83 14.31
C LEU A 169 5.72 5.98 15.52
N PHE A 170 6.30 4.79 15.61
CA PHE A 170 6.07 3.81 16.68
C PHE A 170 7.31 3.61 17.55
N ASP A 171 8.10 4.66 17.79
CA ASP A 171 9.11 4.66 18.86
C ASP A 171 8.36 4.39 20.19
N ILE A 172 8.17 3.09 20.46
CA ILE A 172 7.71 2.54 21.73
C ILE A 172 8.96 2.06 22.48
#